data_c815745ebb90db770ad2ca4d98cac302
#
_entry.id   c815745ebb90db770ad2ca4d98cac302
#
_cell.length_a   1.000
_cell.length_b   1.000
_cell.length_c   1.000
_cell.angle_alpha   90.00
_cell.angle_beta   90.00
_cell.angle_gamma   90.00
#
_symmetry.space_group_name_H-M   'P 1'
#
loop_
_entity.id
_entity.type
_entity.pdbx_description
1 polymer ?
#
loop_
_entity_poly.entity_id
_entity_poly.type
_entity_poly.pdbx_seq_one_letter_code
_entity_poly.pdbx_strand_id
1 'polypeptide(L)'
;YMQIARCFRDEDLRADSQPEFTQIDLEMSFVDQDDVIDIQERFLKRVFKEILNEEIQLPLPRLTWKDAMERVGSDKPDLRFGFELKDLAAQGSGSEFKAFTDALSSGGRVMGICGEGGSEHFSRKDIDKMTESMKTFGAGGLVWLRVGDSEIGSSVSKFFGQDALHS
;
A
#
# COMPACT_ATOMS: atom_id res chain seq x y z
N TYR A 1 -28.53 -12.97 -17.21
CA TYR A 1 -27.73 -13.39 -18.37
C TYR A 1 -26.32 -13.81 -17.94
N MET A 2 -25.81 -14.87 -18.55
CA MET A 2 -24.49 -15.39 -18.21
C MET A 2 -23.88 -16.06 -19.45
N GLN A 3 -22.60 -15.80 -19.70
CA GLN A 3 -21.85 -16.50 -20.76
C GLN A 3 -20.38 -16.64 -20.43
N ILE A 4 -19.74 -17.58 -21.09
CA ILE A 4 -18.28 -17.68 -21.16
C ILE A 4 -17.90 -17.22 -22.55
N ALA A 5 -17.29 -16.02 -22.65
CA ALA A 5 -17.06 -15.35 -23.91
C ALA A 5 -15.56 -15.26 -24.22
N ARG A 6 -15.20 -15.53 -25.47
CA ARG A 6 -13.86 -15.26 -25.99
C ARG A 6 -13.78 -13.80 -26.42
N CYS A 7 -12.88 -13.06 -25.80
CA CYS A 7 -12.75 -11.62 -25.98
C CYS A 7 -11.40 -11.26 -26.59
N PHE A 8 -11.38 -10.15 -27.34
CA PHE A 8 -10.19 -9.61 -27.99
C PHE A 8 -10.08 -8.12 -27.67
N ARG A 9 -8.89 -7.68 -27.31
CA ARG A 9 -8.57 -6.26 -27.13
C ARG A 9 -7.23 -5.95 -27.74
N ASP A 10 -7.08 -4.78 -28.36
CA ASP A 10 -5.79 -4.24 -28.77
C ASP A 10 -5.13 -3.59 -27.54
N GLU A 11 -4.22 -4.34 -26.92
CA GLU A 11 -3.53 -3.95 -25.67
C GLU A 11 -2.04 -4.22 -25.79
N ASP A 12 -1.26 -3.42 -25.07
CA ASP A 12 0.15 -3.74 -24.82
C ASP A 12 0.26 -5.03 -24.00
N LEU A 13 1.12 -5.93 -24.41
CA LEU A 13 1.38 -7.18 -23.70
C LEU A 13 2.05 -6.89 -22.36
N ARG A 14 1.41 -7.34 -21.28
CA ARG A 14 1.91 -7.29 -19.91
C ARG A 14 1.82 -8.68 -19.29
N ALA A 15 2.41 -8.85 -18.12
CA ALA A 15 2.34 -10.13 -17.39
C ALA A 15 0.90 -10.58 -17.07
N ASP A 16 -0.01 -9.62 -16.91
CA ASP A 16 -1.42 -9.80 -16.53
C ASP A 16 -2.40 -9.47 -17.67
N SER A 17 -1.94 -9.11 -18.84
CA SER A 17 -2.80 -8.68 -19.96
C SER A 17 -2.41 -9.35 -21.26
N GLN A 18 -3.41 -9.94 -21.92
CA GLN A 18 -3.25 -10.55 -23.23
C GLN A 18 -4.33 -10.02 -24.20
N PRO A 19 -4.03 -9.93 -25.50
CA PRO A 19 -4.98 -9.44 -26.50
C PRO A 19 -6.16 -10.38 -26.72
N GLU A 20 -6.00 -11.66 -26.38
CA GLU A 20 -7.05 -12.67 -26.43
C GLU A 20 -7.22 -13.30 -25.05
N PHE A 21 -8.44 -13.29 -24.51
CA PHE A 21 -8.75 -13.83 -23.18
C PHE A 21 -10.19 -14.35 -23.13
N THR A 22 -10.46 -15.21 -22.15
CA THR A 22 -11.81 -15.69 -21.87
C THR A 22 -12.39 -14.92 -20.70
N GLN A 23 -13.62 -14.45 -20.84
CA GLN A 23 -14.35 -13.71 -19.83
C GLN A 23 -15.54 -14.54 -19.34
N ILE A 24 -15.74 -14.57 -18.05
CA ILE A 24 -16.99 -14.99 -17.43
C ILE A 24 -17.85 -13.74 -17.30
N ASP A 25 -18.85 -13.63 -18.14
CA ASP A 25 -19.68 -12.45 -18.26
C ASP A 25 -21.03 -12.69 -17.56
N LEU A 26 -21.42 -11.77 -16.69
CA LEU A 26 -22.61 -11.86 -15.86
C LEU A 26 -23.35 -10.53 -15.90
N GLU A 27 -24.63 -10.58 -16.26
CA GLU A 27 -25.54 -9.45 -16.19
C GLU A 27 -26.77 -9.80 -15.34
N MET A 28 -27.14 -8.93 -14.42
CA MET A 28 -28.26 -9.13 -13.50
C MET A 28 -29.17 -7.90 -13.52
N SER A 29 -30.50 -8.15 -13.42
CA SER A 29 -31.50 -7.10 -13.32
C SER A 29 -32.03 -7.00 -11.90
N PHE A 30 -32.49 -5.80 -11.52
CA PHE A 30 -33.14 -5.53 -10.24
C PHE A 30 -32.25 -5.82 -9.02
N VAL A 31 -30.95 -5.56 -9.16
CA VAL A 31 -29.92 -5.74 -8.13
C VAL A 31 -29.17 -4.44 -7.89
N ASP A 32 -28.60 -4.31 -6.71
CA ASP A 32 -27.66 -3.23 -6.39
C ASP A 32 -26.20 -3.73 -6.36
N GLN A 33 -25.30 -2.86 -5.95
CA GLN A 33 -23.88 -3.16 -5.89
C GLN A 33 -23.56 -4.32 -4.95
N ASP A 34 -24.22 -4.39 -3.81
CA ASP A 34 -23.95 -5.40 -2.79
C ASP A 34 -24.38 -6.81 -3.24
N ASP A 35 -25.46 -6.92 -3.99
CA ASP A 35 -25.90 -8.19 -4.59
C ASP A 35 -24.85 -8.74 -5.56
N VAL A 36 -24.28 -7.86 -6.39
CA VAL A 36 -23.20 -8.25 -7.33
C VAL A 36 -21.96 -8.69 -6.59
N ILE A 37 -21.56 -7.95 -5.56
CA ILE A 37 -20.37 -8.28 -4.76
C ILE A 37 -20.56 -9.63 -4.05
N ASP A 38 -21.72 -9.88 -3.43
CA ASP A 38 -22.00 -11.16 -2.75
C ASP A 38 -21.84 -12.36 -3.70
N ILE A 39 -22.36 -12.26 -4.92
CA ILE A 39 -22.21 -13.33 -5.90
C ILE A 39 -20.73 -13.54 -6.26
N GLN A 40 -19.97 -12.47 -6.47
CA GLN A 40 -18.55 -12.55 -6.81
C GLN A 40 -17.73 -13.12 -5.64
N GLU A 41 -18.01 -12.73 -4.41
CA GLU A 41 -17.35 -13.29 -3.23
C GLU A 41 -17.58 -14.79 -3.10
N ARG A 42 -18.83 -15.25 -3.25
CA ARG A 42 -19.15 -16.68 -3.21
C ARG A 42 -18.51 -17.45 -4.38
N PHE A 43 -18.46 -16.85 -5.55
CA PHE A 43 -17.79 -17.44 -6.70
C PHE A 43 -16.28 -17.61 -6.43
N LEU A 44 -15.59 -16.56 -5.98
CA LEU A 44 -14.18 -16.63 -5.62
C LEU A 44 -13.90 -17.64 -4.53
N LYS A 45 -14.69 -17.65 -3.46
CA LYS A 45 -14.56 -18.64 -2.38
C LYS A 45 -14.61 -20.07 -2.90
N ARG A 46 -15.56 -20.34 -3.79
CA ARG A 46 -15.71 -21.67 -4.39
C ARG A 46 -14.53 -22.04 -5.29
N VAL A 47 -14.08 -21.12 -6.15
CA VAL A 47 -12.92 -21.34 -7.05
C VAL A 47 -11.66 -21.64 -6.24
N PHE A 48 -11.35 -20.84 -5.22
CA PHE A 48 -10.19 -21.07 -4.36
C PHE A 48 -10.27 -22.39 -3.64
N LYS A 49 -11.46 -22.74 -3.11
CA LYS A 49 -11.64 -24.03 -2.43
C LYS A 49 -11.50 -25.23 -3.36
N GLU A 50 -12.14 -25.20 -4.53
CA GLU A 50 -12.16 -26.36 -5.43
C GLU A 50 -10.83 -26.56 -6.20
N ILE A 51 -10.12 -25.47 -6.54
CA ILE A 51 -8.91 -25.54 -7.37
C ILE A 51 -7.63 -25.58 -6.52
N LEU A 52 -7.57 -24.73 -5.48
CA LEU A 52 -6.36 -24.56 -4.65
C LEU A 52 -6.46 -25.23 -3.29
N ASN A 53 -7.64 -25.75 -2.92
CA ASN A 53 -7.97 -26.25 -1.58
C ASN A 53 -7.75 -25.20 -0.47
N GLU A 54 -7.86 -23.91 -0.81
CA GLU A 54 -7.71 -22.76 0.10
C GLU A 54 -9.07 -22.22 0.50
N GLU A 55 -9.23 -21.87 1.78
CA GLU A 55 -10.45 -21.22 2.26
C GLU A 55 -10.23 -19.74 2.48
N ILE A 56 -10.91 -18.93 1.65
CA ILE A 56 -10.96 -17.48 1.87
C ILE A 56 -12.12 -17.11 2.79
N GLN A 57 -11.86 -16.19 3.70
CA GLN A 57 -12.86 -15.67 4.62
C GLN A 57 -13.74 -14.62 3.92
N LEU A 58 -15.03 -14.67 4.18
CA LEU A 58 -15.99 -13.68 3.68
C LEU A 58 -16.60 -12.90 4.86
N PRO A 59 -17.02 -11.63 4.66
CA PRO A 59 -16.85 -10.84 3.44
C PRO A 59 -15.39 -10.42 3.20
N LEU A 60 -15.01 -10.21 1.96
CA LEU A 60 -13.71 -9.62 1.62
C LEU A 60 -13.63 -8.18 2.13
N PRO A 61 -12.43 -7.71 2.54
CA PRO A 61 -12.24 -6.32 2.95
C PRO A 61 -12.63 -5.36 1.83
N ARG A 62 -13.45 -4.35 2.17
CA ARG A 62 -13.85 -3.29 1.23
C ARG A 62 -13.10 -2.02 1.56
N LEU A 63 -12.42 -1.47 0.58
CA LEU A 63 -11.69 -0.21 0.68
C LEU A 63 -12.28 0.79 -0.30
N THR A 64 -12.48 2.02 0.16
CA THR A 64 -12.72 3.11 -0.77
C THR A 64 -11.42 3.43 -1.52
N TRP A 65 -11.52 4.03 -2.71
CA TRP A 65 -10.32 4.51 -3.42
C TRP A 65 -9.49 5.45 -2.54
N LYS A 66 -10.15 6.31 -1.79
CA LYS A 66 -9.50 7.24 -0.85
C LYS A 66 -8.70 6.48 0.21
N ASP A 67 -9.31 5.49 0.86
CA ASP A 67 -8.63 4.69 1.90
C ASP A 67 -7.45 3.92 1.32
N ALA A 68 -7.61 3.34 0.13
CA ALA A 68 -6.53 2.62 -0.54
C ALA A 68 -5.33 3.55 -0.84
N MET A 69 -5.59 4.74 -1.37
CA MET A 69 -4.56 5.73 -1.67
C MET A 69 -3.92 6.31 -0.40
N GLU A 70 -4.70 6.57 0.64
CA GLU A 70 -4.18 7.12 1.90
C GLU A 70 -3.38 6.11 2.70
N ARG A 71 -3.81 4.84 2.74
CA ARG A 71 -3.16 3.79 3.54
C ARG A 71 -2.03 3.08 2.82
N VAL A 72 -2.13 2.91 1.50
CA VAL A 72 -1.19 2.06 0.75
C VAL A 72 -0.52 2.81 -0.41
N GLY A 73 -1.07 3.96 -0.82
CA GLY A 73 -0.55 4.75 -1.94
C GLY A 73 -0.83 4.13 -3.31
N SER A 74 -1.76 3.17 -3.39
CA SER A 74 -2.09 2.46 -4.61
C SER A 74 -3.59 2.13 -4.64
N ASP A 75 -4.18 2.17 -5.84
CA ASP A 75 -5.54 1.67 -6.10
C ASP A 75 -5.62 0.13 -6.20
N LYS A 76 -4.48 -0.55 -6.11
CA LYS A 76 -4.35 -2.02 -6.04
C LYS A 76 -3.60 -2.42 -4.77
N PRO A 77 -4.19 -2.22 -3.58
CA PRO A 77 -3.51 -2.45 -2.31
C PRO A 77 -3.22 -3.94 -2.09
N ASP A 78 -1.99 -4.28 -1.73
CA ASP A 78 -1.65 -5.58 -1.20
C ASP A 78 -1.52 -5.49 0.32
N LEU A 79 -2.54 -5.94 1.02
CA LEU A 79 -2.62 -5.85 2.49
C LEU A 79 -1.81 -6.91 3.21
N ARG A 80 -1.19 -7.86 2.50
CA ARG A 80 -0.41 -8.95 3.10
C ARG A 80 0.89 -8.46 3.73
N PHE A 81 1.43 -7.35 3.26
CA PHE A 81 2.70 -6.80 3.72
C PHE A 81 2.62 -5.96 5.00
N GLY A 82 1.44 -5.44 5.35
CA GLY A 82 1.26 -4.62 6.54
C GLY A 82 1.96 -3.26 6.54
N PHE A 83 2.52 -2.82 5.42
CA PHE A 83 3.23 -1.53 5.30
C PHE A 83 2.27 -0.40 4.96
N GLU A 84 1.48 0.01 5.94
CA GLU A 84 0.59 1.14 5.76
C GLU A 84 1.31 2.48 5.96
N LEU A 85 0.93 3.44 5.13
CA LEU A 85 1.33 4.83 5.27
C LEU A 85 0.72 5.43 6.55
N LYS A 86 1.55 6.09 7.35
CA LYS A 86 1.14 6.84 8.54
C LYS A 86 1.35 8.32 8.32
N ASP A 87 0.37 9.14 8.70
CA ASP A 87 0.51 10.59 8.66
C ASP A 87 1.35 11.04 9.87
N LEU A 88 2.44 11.71 9.57
CA LEU A 88 3.41 12.23 10.54
C LEU A 88 3.38 13.77 10.61
N ALA A 89 2.28 14.39 10.18
CA ALA A 89 2.18 15.85 10.16
C ALA A 89 2.35 16.48 11.57
N ALA A 90 1.80 15.83 12.60
CA ALA A 90 1.92 16.32 13.96
C ALA A 90 3.38 16.32 14.45
N GLN A 91 4.10 15.24 14.22
CA GLN A 91 5.52 15.10 14.55
C GLN A 91 6.40 16.02 13.68
N GLY A 92 6.05 16.15 12.40
CA GLY A 92 6.75 17.00 11.45
C GLY A 92 6.62 18.48 11.76
N SER A 93 5.44 18.95 12.17
CA SER A 93 5.19 20.36 12.50
C SER A 93 5.92 20.84 13.77
N GLY A 94 6.17 19.92 14.71
CA GLY A 94 6.92 20.19 15.94
C GLY A 94 8.44 20.05 15.79
N SER A 95 8.95 19.70 14.61
CA SER A 95 10.37 19.47 14.37
C SER A 95 11.08 20.71 13.84
N GLU A 96 12.40 20.79 14.07
CA GLU A 96 13.28 21.78 13.42
C GLU A 96 13.78 21.33 12.02
N PHE A 97 13.29 20.20 11.53
CA PHE A 97 13.69 19.67 10.25
C PHE A 97 12.98 20.37 9.08
N LYS A 98 13.69 21.27 8.42
CA LYS A 98 13.16 22.15 7.39
C LYS A 98 12.40 21.43 6.29
N ALA A 99 12.86 20.26 5.85
CA ALA A 99 12.17 19.53 4.78
C ALA A 99 10.73 19.16 5.15
N PHE A 100 10.45 18.87 6.43
CA PHE A 100 9.10 18.58 6.91
C PHE A 100 8.27 19.85 7.10
N THR A 101 8.85 20.87 7.75
CA THR A 101 8.14 22.12 7.99
C THR A 101 7.82 22.86 6.67
N ASP A 102 8.71 22.84 5.70
CA ASP A 102 8.50 23.44 4.38
C ASP A 102 7.43 22.67 3.58
N ALA A 103 7.44 21.33 3.64
CA ALA A 103 6.40 20.53 3.02
C ALA A 103 5.01 20.82 3.60
N LEU A 104 4.89 20.83 4.93
CA LEU A 104 3.63 21.12 5.62
C LEU A 104 3.13 22.56 5.39
N SER A 105 4.03 23.53 5.40
CA SER A 105 3.67 24.96 5.16
C SER A 105 3.19 25.22 3.74
N SER A 106 3.66 24.41 2.78
CA SER A 106 3.20 24.46 1.38
C SER A 106 1.92 23.67 1.11
N GLY A 107 1.30 23.11 2.15
CA GLY A 107 0.09 22.27 2.02
C GLY A 107 0.37 20.82 1.60
N GLY A 108 1.63 20.40 1.65
CA GLY A 108 2.04 19.02 1.44
C GLY A 108 1.82 18.13 2.66
N ARG A 109 2.28 16.87 2.57
CA ARG A 109 2.13 15.87 3.62
C ARG A 109 3.49 15.28 4.00
N VAL A 110 3.62 14.87 5.26
CA VAL A 110 4.73 14.05 5.75
C VAL A 110 4.18 12.69 6.09
N MET A 111 4.60 11.69 5.34
CA MET A 111 4.13 10.32 5.47
C MET A 111 5.30 9.38 5.75
N GLY A 112 5.06 8.36 6.53
CA GLY A 112 6.04 7.33 6.84
C GLY A 112 5.45 5.93 6.79
N ILE A 113 6.31 4.93 6.71
CA ILE A 113 5.97 3.52 6.88
C ILE A 113 6.83 2.93 7.99
N CYS A 114 6.27 1.98 8.74
CA CYS A 114 7.01 1.21 9.74
C CYS A 114 7.30 -0.17 9.17
N GLY A 115 8.57 -0.55 9.10
CA GLY A 115 9.01 -1.91 8.80
C GLY A 115 9.31 -2.65 10.09
N GLU A 116 8.34 -3.39 10.61
CA GLU A 116 8.52 -4.20 11.82
C GLU A 116 9.67 -5.19 11.65
N GLY A 117 10.56 -5.30 12.66
CA GLY A 117 11.76 -6.11 12.59
C GLY A 117 12.87 -5.56 11.67
N GLY A 118 12.63 -4.44 10.99
CA GLY A 118 13.58 -3.86 10.02
C GLY A 118 14.93 -3.49 10.62
N SER A 119 14.98 -3.19 11.91
CA SER A 119 16.23 -2.89 12.63
C SER A 119 17.23 -4.05 12.62
N GLU A 120 16.75 -5.29 12.55
CA GLU A 120 17.57 -6.50 12.51
C GLU A 120 17.97 -6.90 11.09
N HIS A 121 17.14 -6.55 10.10
CA HIS A 121 17.28 -7.01 8.72
C HIS A 121 18.00 -6.02 7.81
N PHE A 122 17.87 -4.71 8.06
CA PHE A 122 18.47 -3.69 7.20
C PHE A 122 19.78 -3.13 7.76
N SER A 123 20.85 -3.38 7.03
CA SER A 123 22.12 -2.73 7.30
C SER A 123 22.11 -1.26 6.83
N ARG A 124 23.08 -0.47 7.28
CA ARG A 124 23.28 0.90 6.79
C ARG A 124 23.39 0.96 5.26
N LYS A 125 24.12 0.01 4.67
CA LYS A 125 24.28 -0.08 3.22
C LYS A 125 22.96 -0.33 2.49
N ASP A 126 22.05 -1.09 3.09
CA ASP A 126 20.73 -1.34 2.50
C ASP A 126 19.87 -0.07 2.54
N ILE A 127 19.93 0.69 3.64
CA ILE A 127 19.24 1.98 3.75
C ILE A 127 19.80 2.99 2.73
N ASP A 128 21.11 3.02 2.53
CA ASP A 128 21.74 3.89 1.52
C ASP A 128 21.26 3.51 0.10
N LYS A 129 21.17 2.21 -0.21
CA LYS A 129 20.59 1.73 -1.49
C LYS A 129 19.13 2.11 -1.65
N MET A 130 18.32 1.97 -0.59
CA MET A 130 16.89 2.40 -0.61
C MET A 130 16.81 3.90 -0.88
N THR A 131 17.67 4.71 -0.25
CA THR A 131 17.71 6.16 -0.48
C THR A 131 18.01 6.49 -1.94
N GLU A 132 18.97 5.82 -2.57
CA GLU A 132 19.25 6.00 -3.99
C GLU A 132 18.09 5.53 -4.87
N SER A 133 17.47 4.41 -4.53
CA SER A 133 16.27 3.93 -5.24
C SER A 133 15.14 4.93 -5.19
N MET A 134 14.88 5.56 -4.04
CA MET A 134 13.81 6.57 -3.91
C MET A 134 14.03 7.80 -4.79
N LYS A 135 15.27 8.16 -5.07
CA LYS A 135 15.59 9.26 -6.00
C LYS A 135 15.10 8.98 -7.41
N THR A 136 15.09 7.73 -7.84
CA THR A 136 14.57 7.35 -9.18
C THR A 136 13.06 7.60 -9.31
N PHE A 137 12.36 7.67 -8.19
CA PHE A 137 10.93 8.02 -8.12
C PHE A 137 10.69 9.50 -7.83
N GLY A 138 11.73 10.33 -7.87
CA GLY A 138 11.64 11.79 -7.69
C GLY A 138 11.73 12.27 -6.24
N ALA A 139 12.01 11.39 -5.28
CA ALA A 139 12.22 11.81 -3.89
C ALA A 139 13.57 12.53 -3.73
N GLY A 140 13.61 13.59 -2.92
CA GLY A 140 14.85 14.29 -2.58
C GLY A 140 15.77 13.48 -1.67
N GLY A 141 15.24 12.47 -0.98
CA GLY A 141 15.96 11.59 -0.08
C GLY A 141 15.02 10.71 0.73
N LEU A 142 15.58 9.88 1.58
CA LEU A 142 14.86 9.05 2.53
C LEU A 142 15.27 9.43 3.96
N VAL A 143 14.29 9.82 4.75
CA VAL A 143 14.45 9.96 6.21
C VAL A 143 14.16 8.61 6.85
N TRP A 144 15.01 8.17 7.73
CA TRP A 144 14.87 6.90 8.41
C TRP A 144 15.12 7.02 9.91
N LEU A 145 14.41 6.20 10.64
CA LEU A 145 14.55 5.98 12.08
C LEU A 145 14.73 4.48 12.31
N ARG A 146 15.74 4.10 13.07
CA ARG A 146 15.97 2.73 13.50
C ARG A 146 15.70 2.66 15.00
N VAL A 147 14.62 2.00 15.37
CA VAL A 147 14.23 1.82 16.76
C VAL A 147 14.83 0.50 17.27
N GLY A 148 15.69 0.60 18.27
CA GLY A 148 16.23 -0.53 19.03
C GLY A 148 15.75 -0.48 20.48
N ASP A 149 16.09 -1.50 21.26
CA ASP A 149 15.63 -1.61 22.68
C ASP A 149 16.05 -0.45 23.57
N SER A 150 17.18 0.18 23.30
CA SER A 150 17.76 1.25 24.14
C SER A 150 18.12 2.51 23.37
N GLU A 151 18.17 2.48 22.06
CA GLU A 151 18.64 3.59 21.26
C GLU A 151 17.83 3.75 19.97
N ILE A 152 17.58 5.00 19.59
CA ILE A 152 17.01 5.36 18.30
C ILE A 152 18.12 5.88 17.40
N GLY A 153 18.53 5.06 16.42
CA GLY A 153 19.41 5.49 15.34
C GLY A 153 18.63 6.26 14.28
N SER A 154 19.13 7.39 13.83
CA SER A 154 18.41 8.22 12.87
C SER A 154 19.34 9.12 12.08
N SER A 155 18.95 9.46 10.86
CA SER A 155 19.57 10.54 10.08
C SER A 155 19.16 11.93 10.58
N VAL A 156 18.08 12.04 11.34
CA VAL A 156 17.45 13.31 11.69
C VAL A 156 17.09 13.45 13.18
N SER A 157 17.51 12.54 14.04
CA SER A 157 17.16 12.55 15.49
C SER A 157 17.42 13.87 16.19
N LYS A 158 18.46 14.60 15.80
CA LYS A 158 18.82 15.91 16.35
C LYS A 158 17.77 17.03 16.14
N PHE A 159 16.84 16.82 15.23
CA PHE A 159 15.79 17.80 14.89
C PHE A 159 14.45 17.49 15.59
N PHE A 160 14.37 16.39 16.33
CA PHE A 160 13.16 15.96 17.01
C PHE A 160 13.39 15.89 18.52
N GLY A 161 12.41 16.33 19.29
CA GLY A 161 12.40 16.11 20.73
C GLY A 161 12.25 14.60 21.04
N GLN A 162 12.74 14.18 22.21
CA GLN A 162 12.66 12.78 22.62
C GLN A 162 11.23 12.23 22.63
N ASP A 163 10.27 13.04 23.06
CA ASP A 163 8.85 12.65 23.09
C ASP A 163 8.29 12.37 21.70
N ALA A 164 8.72 13.13 20.67
CA ALA A 164 8.29 12.94 19.29
C ALA A 164 8.90 11.69 18.62
N LEU A 165 10.02 11.19 19.16
CA LEU A 165 10.67 9.97 18.64
C LEU A 165 10.05 8.69 19.23
N HIS A 166 9.29 8.80 20.32
CA HIS A 166 8.64 7.68 21.00
C HIS A 166 7.11 7.66 20.82
N SER A 167 6.54 8.66 20.15
CA SER A 167 5.12 8.75 19.80
C SER A 167 4.79 8.06 18.49
#